data_f3b7f7f36ac7008227404ffa7023f4e7
#
_entry.id   f3b7f7f36ac7008227404ffa7023f4e7
#
_cell.length_a   1.000
_cell.length_b   1.000
_cell.length_c   1.000
_cell.angle_alpha   90.00
_cell.angle_beta   90.00
_cell.angle_gamma   90.00
#
_symmetry.space_group_name_H-M   'P 1'
#
loop_
_entity.id
_entity.type
_entity.pdbx_description
1 polymer ?
#
loop_
_entity_poly.entity_id
_entity_poly.type
_entity_poly.pdbx_seq_one_letter_code
_entity_poly.pdbx_strand_id
1 'polypeptide(L)'
;KAFYTPSNMILTVVGNVDPVHVADLARRILPREGGPAIPRDYGQEPAQVAAKETRMAMEVSAPQFLTAYKCAPAAEGDDYMRATILGDMASDILLGESSPLYQRLYEQGLINPSFGGAFEMMPGVAYLYAGGDSKDADAVTDAILKEAARIAAEGVDEDYFQRIRKASFGANLR
;
A
#
# COMPACT_ATOMS: atom_id res chain seq x y z
N LYS A 1 -2.15 -18.16 -18.02
CA LYS A 1 -3.14 -19.28 -18.15
C LYS A 1 -3.18 -20.12 -16.86
N ALA A 2 -2.07 -20.35 -16.16
CA ALA A 2 -2.00 -21.24 -15.00
C ALA A 2 -2.92 -20.83 -13.83
N PHE A 3 -3.06 -19.53 -13.54
CA PHE A 3 -3.85 -19.02 -12.40
C PHE A 3 -5.31 -18.69 -12.76
N TYR A 4 -5.63 -18.55 -14.04
CA TYR A 4 -6.99 -18.29 -14.52
C TYR A 4 -7.72 -19.60 -14.82
N THR A 5 -8.04 -20.33 -13.77
CA THR A 5 -8.79 -21.58 -13.81
C THR A 5 -9.98 -21.50 -12.87
N PRO A 6 -11.12 -22.15 -13.14
CA PRO A 6 -12.30 -22.09 -12.29
C PRO A 6 -12.03 -22.49 -10.84
N SER A 7 -11.10 -23.40 -10.60
CA SER A 7 -10.67 -23.83 -9.26
C SER A 7 -9.93 -22.77 -8.45
N ASN A 8 -9.42 -21.71 -9.11
CA ASN A 8 -8.67 -20.61 -8.49
C ASN A 8 -9.41 -19.26 -8.59
N MET A 9 -10.69 -19.26 -8.93
CA MET A 9 -11.47 -18.03 -9.15
C MET A 9 -12.77 -18.05 -8.36
N ILE A 10 -13.18 -16.87 -7.92
CA ILE A 10 -14.50 -16.63 -7.30
C ILE A 10 -15.22 -15.60 -8.17
N LEU A 11 -16.45 -15.91 -8.58
CA LEU A 11 -17.33 -14.97 -9.25
C LEU A 11 -18.23 -14.31 -8.21
N THR A 12 -18.13 -13.01 -8.04
CA THR A 12 -19.03 -12.20 -7.23
C THR A 12 -19.81 -11.26 -8.12
N VAL A 13 -21.13 -11.27 -7.99
CA VAL A 13 -22.04 -10.38 -8.72
C VAL A 13 -22.90 -9.62 -7.74
N VAL A 14 -22.88 -8.29 -7.81
CA VAL A 14 -23.67 -7.40 -6.94
C VAL A 14 -24.50 -6.47 -7.83
N GLY A 15 -25.82 -6.42 -7.54
CA GLY A 15 -26.75 -5.58 -8.30
C GLY A 15 -28.17 -6.06 -8.20
N ASN A 16 -29.08 -5.41 -8.93
CA ASN A 16 -30.47 -5.85 -9.05
C ASN A 16 -30.59 -6.96 -10.09
N VAL A 17 -30.17 -8.17 -9.71
CA VAL A 17 -30.15 -9.36 -10.57
C VAL A 17 -30.79 -10.55 -9.87
N ASP A 18 -31.35 -11.48 -10.67
CA ASP A 18 -31.80 -12.77 -10.15
C ASP A 18 -30.58 -13.69 -9.94
N PRO A 19 -30.31 -14.11 -8.69
CA PRO A 19 -29.15 -14.97 -8.38
C PRO A 19 -29.20 -16.32 -9.09
N VAL A 20 -30.41 -16.88 -9.28
CA VAL A 20 -30.58 -18.17 -9.97
C VAL A 20 -30.22 -18.05 -11.44
N HIS A 21 -30.68 -16.99 -12.10
CA HIS A 21 -30.34 -16.72 -13.49
C HIS A 21 -28.83 -16.51 -13.68
N VAL A 22 -28.20 -15.75 -12.79
CA VAL A 22 -26.74 -15.54 -12.84
C VAL A 22 -25.97 -16.85 -12.66
N ALA A 23 -26.37 -17.67 -11.68
CA ALA A 23 -25.74 -18.96 -11.46
C ALA A 23 -25.89 -19.90 -12.67
N ASP A 24 -27.05 -19.93 -13.32
CA ASP A 24 -27.30 -20.75 -14.50
C ASP A 24 -26.52 -20.26 -15.71
N LEU A 25 -26.41 -18.94 -15.88
CA LEU A 25 -25.58 -18.35 -16.90
C LEU A 25 -24.09 -18.68 -16.70
N ALA A 26 -23.62 -18.55 -15.48
CA ALA A 26 -22.23 -18.89 -15.10
C ALA A 26 -21.94 -20.38 -15.40
N ARG A 27 -22.82 -21.29 -15.03
CA ARG A 27 -22.68 -22.74 -15.30
C ARG A 27 -22.64 -23.07 -16.79
N ARG A 28 -23.28 -22.27 -17.64
CA ARG A 28 -23.30 -22.48 -19.10
C ARG A 28 -22.07 -21.93 -19.80
N ILE A 29 -21.55 -20.79 -19.33
CA ILE A 29 -20.49 -20.05 -20.02
C ILE A 29 -19.11 -20.42 -19.48
N LEU A 30 -18.98 -20.61 -18.17
CA LEU A 30 -17.70 -20.88 -17.55
C LEU A 30 -17.27 -22.34 -17.74
N PRO A 31 -15.97 -22.60 -17.96
CA PRO A 31 -15.46 -23.97 -18.03
C PRO A 31 -15.76 -24.73 -16.72
N ARG A 32 -16.21 -25.96 -16.84
CA ARG A 32 -16.50 -26.80 -15.66
C ARG A 32 -15.27 -27.49 -15.09
N GLU A 33 -14.24 -27.66 -15.90
CA GLU A 33 -13.00 -28.33 -15.52
C GLU A 33 -11.94 -27.28 -15.24
N GLY A 34 -11.45 -27.26 -14.00
CA GLY A 34 -10.29 -26.52 -13.59
C GLY A 34 -9.18 -27.51 -13.19
N GLY A 35 -7.95 -27.20 -13.56
CA GLY A 35 -6.80 -27.92 -12.99
C GLY A 35 -6.72 -27.72 -11.47
N PRO A 36 -5.85 -28.46 -10.78
CA PRO A 36 -5.62 -28.25 -9.35
C PRO A 36 -5.21 -26.80 -9.10
N ALA A 37 -5.63 -26.23 -7.96
CA ALA A 37 -5.18 -24.91 -7.54
C ALA A 37 -3.64 -24.94 -7.44
N ILE A 38 -2.98 -24.00 -8.11
CA ILE A 38 -1.53 -23.88 -8.07
C ILE A 38 -1.16 -23.15 -6.78
N PRO A 39 -0.34 -23.75 -5.90
CA PRO A 39 0.12 -23.07 -4.70
C PRO A 39 0.91 -21.81 -5.08
N ARG A 40 0.71 -20.74 -4.35
CA ARG A 40 1.48 -19.52 -4.53
C ARG A 40 2.82 -19.71 -3.83
N ASP A 41 3.90 -19.57 -4.58
CA ASP A 41 5.25 -19.47 -4.05
C ASP A 41 5.67 -18.00 -4.10
N TYR A 42 5.78 -17.38 -2.94
CA TYR A 42 6.23 -15.99 -2.80
C TYR A 42 7.75 -15.88 -2.76
N GLY A 43 8.46 -17.00 -2.76
CA GLY A 43 9.91 -17.04 -2.59
C GLY A 43 10.33 -16.56 -1.19
N GLN A 44 11.61 -16.25 -1.09
CA GLN A 44 12.19 -15.65 0.12
C GLN A 44 12.73 -14.26 -0.23
N GLU A 45 12.12 -13.24 0.33
CA GLU A 45 12.58 -11.87 0.15
C GLU A 45 13.74 -11.56 1.10
N PRO A 46 14.95 -11.20 0.59
CA PRO A 46 16.07 -10.84 1.44
C PRO A 46 15.76 -9.62 2.29
N ALA A 47 16.25 -9.59 3.54
CA ALA A 47 16.07 -8.43 4.42
C ALA A 47 16.74 -7.15 3.86
N GLN A 48 17.81 -7.32 3.09
CA GLN A 48 18.56 -6.20 2.49
C GLN A 48 18.07 -5.92 1.07
N VAL A 49 18.13 -4.64 0.67
CA VAL A 49 17.83 -4.22 -0.70
C VAL A 49 18.98 -4.58 -1.64
N ALA A 50 18.66 -5.01 -2.86
CA ALA A 50 19.67 -5.35 -3.87
C ALA A 50 20.40 -4.10 -4.38
N ALA A 51 19.70 -2.98 -4.50
CA ALA A 51 20.26 -1.68 -4.86
C ALA A 51 19.61 -0.60 -3.98
N LYS A 52 20.41 0.36 -3.50
CA LYS A 52 19.89 1.46 -2.68
C LYS A 52 19.22 2.54 -3.52
N GLU A 53 19.64 2.68 -4.75
CA GLU A 53 19.16 3.70 -5.67
C GLU A 53 19.25 3.19 -7.11
N THR A 54 18.28 3.61 -7.92
CA THR A 54 18.29 3.43 -9.38
C THR A 54 17.74 4.70 -10.01
N ARG A 55 18.41 5.23 -11.03
CA ARG A 55 17.94 6.38 -11.81
C ARG A 55 17.75 5.97 -13.27
N MET A 56 16.66 6.41 -13.85
CA MET A 56 16.31 6.14 -15.24
C MET A 56 15.90 7.44 -15.93
N ALA A 57 16.51 7.74 -17.09
CA ALA A 57 16.08 8.85 -17.92
C ALA A 57 14.86 8.41 -18.75
N MET A 58 13.75 9.16 -18.64
CA MET A 58 12.52 8.91 -19.36
C MET A 58 11.91 10.22 -19.87
N GLU A 59 11.09 10.13 -20.92
CA GLU A 59 10.29 11.26 -21.41
C GLU A 59 9.08 11.47 -20.47
N VAL A 60 9.27 12.34 -19.47
CA VAL A 60 8.24 12.67 -18.47
C VAL A 60 8.11 14.18 -18.33
N SER A 61 6.90 14.65 -17.98
CA SER A 61 6.62 16.08 -17.80
C SER A 61 7.31 16.70 -16.58
N ALA A 62 7.54 15.89 -15.55
CA ALA A 62 8.25 16.26 -14.33
C ALA A 62 9.07 15.07 -13.82
N PRO A 63 10.18 15.30 -13.09
CA PRO A 63 10.89 14.21 -12.44
C PRO A 63 9.99 13.51 -11.44
N GLN A 64 9.97 12.17 -11.50
CA GLN A 64 9.20 11.30 -10.61
C GLN A 64 10.16 10.52 -9.72
N PHE A 65 9.74 10.26 -8.50
CA PHE A 65 10.49 9.42 -7.58
C PHE A 65 9.58 8.43 -6.87
N LEU A 66 10.19 7.35 -6.44
CA LEU A 66 9.62 6.37 -5.51
C LEU A 66 10.70 5.99 -4.50
N THR A 67 10.42 6.17 -3.23
CA THR A 67 11.27 5.69 -2.14
C THR A 67 10.52 4.62 -1.36
N ALA A 68 11.22 3.57 -0.93
CA ALA A 68 10.62 2.49 -0.17
C ALA A 68 11.56 2.01 0.94
N TYR A 69 10.96 1.64 2.07
CA TYR A 69 11.65 1.17 3.26
C TYR A 69 11.12 -0.20 3.63
N LYS A 70 11.99 -1.21 3.61
CA LYS A 70 11.62 -2.55 4.05
C LYS A 70 11.32 -2.56 5.54
N CYS A 71 10.23 -3.23 5.88
CA CYS A 71 9.78 -3.48 7.25
C CYS A 71 9.81 -4.99 7.53
N ALA A 72 9.79 -5.36 8.80
CA ALA A 72 9.63 -6.76 9.18
C ALA A 72 8.18 -7.21 8.89
N PRO A 73 7.97 -8.27 8.09
CA PRO A 73 6.65 -8.82 7.90
C PRO A 73 6.14 -9.50 9.18
N ALA A 74 4.84 -9.44 9.42
CA ALA A 74 4.20 -10.16 10.51
C ALA A 74 3.82 -11.58 10.08
N ALA A 75 3.66 -12.47 11.06
CA ALA A 75 3.11 -13.80 10.84
C ALA A 75 1.63 -13.71 10.45
N GLU A 76 1.12 -14.74 9.75
CA GLU A 76 -0.28 -14.81 9.38
C GLU A 76 -1.22 -14.81 10.61
N GLY A 77 -2.46 -14.40 10.41
CA GLY A 77 -3.49 -14.34 11.45
C GLY A 77 -3.61 -12.95 12.09
N ASP A 78 -3.87 -12.90 13.39
CA ASP A 78 -4.13 -11.66 14.12
C ASP A 78 -2.94 -10.69 14.09
N ASP A 79 -1.72 -11.20 14.12
CA ASP A 79 -0.51 -10.39 14.03
C ASP A 79 -0.39 -9.70 12.69
N TYR A 80 -0.74 -10.40 11.61
CA TYR A 80 -0.78 -9.82 10.27
C TYR A 80 -1.80 -8.68 10.19
N MET A 81 -3.03 -8.92 10.65
CA MET A 81 -4.08 -7.90 10.64
C MET A 81 -3.70 -6.68 11.49
N ARG A 82 -3.17 -6.91 12.69
CA ARG A 82 -2.70 -5.84 13.58
C ARG A 82 -1.58 -5.02 12.94
N ALA A 83 -0.58 -5.68 12.37
CA ALA A 83 0.55 -5.01 11.72
C ALA A 83 0.11 -4.21 10.49
N THR A 84 -0.85 -4.72 9.69
CA THR A 84 -1.42 -3.99 8.56
C THR A 84 -2.10 -2.70 9.04
N ILE A 85 -3.01 -2.78 10.01
CA ILE A 85 -3.72 -1.60 10.53
C ILE A 85 -2.74 -0.57 11.12
N LEU A 86 -1.74 -1.03 11.87
CA LEU A 86 -0.74 -0.12 12.46
C LEU A 86 0.15 0.51 11.38
N GLY A 87 0.52 -0.25 10.36
CA GLY A 87 1.30 0.23 9.22
C GLY A 87 0.55 1.27 8.40
N ASP A 88 -0.73 1.02 8.11
CA ASP A 88 -1.60 1.97 7.41
C ASP A 88 -1.74 3.29 8.20
N MET A 89 -2.03 3.19 9.50
CA MET A 89 -2.12 4.38 10.36
C MET A 89 -0.78 5.14 10.44
N ALA A 90 0.33 4.43 10.55
CA ALA A 90 1.67 5.05 10.57
C ALA A 90 1.97 5.75 9.24
N SER A 91 1.59 5.14 8.12
CA SER A 91 1.68 5.74 6.79
C SER A 91 0.86 7.04 6.69
N ASP A 92 -0.40 7.01 7.13
CA ASP A 92 -1.27 8.19 7.13
C ASP A 92 -0.72 9.31 8.02
N ILE A 93 -0.20 8.96 9.19
CA ILE A 93 0.40 9.93 10.13
C ILE A 93 1.64 10.59 9.51
N LEU A 94 2.47 9.83 8.83
CA LEU A 94 3.73 10.32 8.26
C LEU A 94 3.54 11.02 6.91
N LEU A 95 2.76 10.42 6.00
CA LEU A 95 2.72 10.77 4.59
C LEU A 95 1.37 11.35 4.13
N GLY A 96 0.32 11.19 4.93
CA GLY A 96 -1.03 11.64 4.56
C GLY A 96 -1.10 13.15 4.32
N GLU A 97 -2.03 13.60 3.48
CA GLU A 97 -2.21 15.02 3.11
C GLU A 97 -2.40 15.95 4.32
N SER A 98 -2.95 15.45 5.42
CA SER A 98 -3.11 16.21 6.66
C SER A 98 -1.90 16.16 7.58
N SER A 99 -0.82 15.46 7.20
CA SER A 99 0.39 15.39 8.01
C SER A 99 1.19 16.69 7.99
N PRO A 100 1.85 17.04 9.10
CA PRO A 100 2.75 18.20 9.12
C PRO A 100 3.88 18.11 8.10
N LEU A 101 4.33 16.91 7.77
CA LEU A 101 5.35 16.68 6.74
C LEU A 101 4.81 17.07 5.36
N TYR A 102 3.65 16.53 4.97
CA TYR A 102 3.05 16.83 3.68
C TYR A 102 2.85 18.34 3.48
N GLN A 103 2.22 19.00 4.46
CA GLN A 103 1.95 20.42 4.39
C GLN A 103 3.23 21.25 4.21
N ARG A 104 4.26 20.96 5.00
CA ARG A 104 5.56 21.62 4.89
C ARG A 104 6.22 21.43 3.53
N LEU A 105 6.24 20.19 3.01
CA LEU A 105 6.84 19.90 1.71
C LEU A 105 6.05 20.55 0.56
N TYR A 106 4.72 20.56 0.67
CA TYR A 106 3.85 21.20 -0.30
C TYR A 106 4.04 22.72 -0.34
N GLU A 107 4.08 23.37 0.83
CA GLU A 107 4.35 24.83 0.95
C GLU A 107 5.73 25.21 0.40
N GLN A 108 6.71 24.34 0.55
CA GLN A 108 8.05 24.53 -0.02
C GLN A 108 8.11 24.25 -1.54
N GLY A 109 7.03 23.76 -2.13
CA GLY A 109 7.00 23.39 -3.56
C GLY A 109 7.88 22.19 -3.91
N LEU A 110 8.25 21.38 -2.91
CA LEU A 110 9.02 20.15 -3.10
C LEU A 110 8.17 18.98 -3.58
N ILE A 111 6.87 19.02 -3.28
CA ILE A 111 5.88 18.04 -3.74
C ILE A 111 4.66 18.76 -4.32
N ASN A 112 3.84 18.00 -5.04
CA ASN A 112 2.54 18.41 -5.55
C ASN A 112 1.46 17.36 -5.17
N PRO A 113 0.18 17.49 -5.57
CA PRO A 113 -0.86 16.53 -5.23
C PRO A 113 -0.65 15.10 -5.77
N SER A 114 0.37 14.85 -6.61
CA SER A 114 0.75 13.49 -6.99
C SER A 114 1.50 12.73 -5.90
N PHE A 115 2.01 13.44 -4.87
CA PHE A 115 2.72 12.81 -3.77
C PHE A 115 1.78 12.03 -2.88
N GLY A 116 2.18 10.83 -2.56
CA GLY A 116 1.51 9.96 -1.61
C GLY A 116 2.37 8.77 -1.25
N GLY A 117 1.85 7.96 -0.36
CA GLY A 117 2.52 6.73 0.06
C GLY A 117 1.56 5.81 0.80
N ALA A 118 2.00 4.60 1.03
CA ALA A 118 1.25 3.61 1.78
C ALA A 118 2.18 2.58 2.43
N PHE A 119 1.61 1.84 3.36
CA PHE A 119 2.22 0.62 3.88
C PHE A 119 1.64 -0.58 3.14
N GLU A 120 2.51 -1.48 2.71
CA GLU A 120 2.12 -2.71 2.04
C GLU A 120 2.69 -3.90 2.79
N MET A 121 1.85 -4.90 3.00
CA MET A 121 2.27 -6.16 3.60
C MET A 121 1.68 -7.34 2.84
N MET A 122 2.54 -8.28 2.51
CA MET A 122 2.23 -9.56 1.87
C MET A 122 2.96 -10.67 2.61
N PRO A 123 2.60 -11.95 2.39
CA PRO A 123 3.35 -13.04 3.00
C PRO A 123 4.85 -12.94 2.73
N GLY A 124 5.64 -12.81 3.79
CA GLY A 124 7.10 -12.74 3.73
C GLY A 124 7.71 -11.37 3.38
N VAL A 125 6.90 -10.33 3.10
CA VAL A 125 7.41 -8.99 2.78
C VAL A 125 6.52 -7.90 3.35
N ALA A 126 7.14 -6.84 3.88
CA ALA A 126 6.45 -5.61 4.27
C ALA A 126 7.32 -4.40 3.93
N TYR A 127 6.71 -3.33 3.49
CA TYR A 127 7.41 -2.08 3.19
C TYR A 127 6.48 -0.87 3.28
N LEU A 128 7.07 0.26 3.67
CA LEU A 128 6.47 1.57 3.52
C LEU A 128 7.04 2.21 2.24
N TYR A 129 6.21 2.84 1.43
CA TYR A 129 6.69 3.58 0.28
C TYR A 129 6.07 4.98 0.20
N ALA A 130 6.78 5.89 -0.47
CA ALA A 130 6.29 7.20 -0.83
C ALA A 130 6.81 7.58 -2.22
N GLY A 131 6.01 8.32 -2.98
CA GLY A 131 6.42 8.75 -4.31
C GLY A 131 5.53 9.86 -4.85
N GLY A 132 5.92 10.37 -6.00
CA GLY A 132 5.23 11.44 -6.70
C GLY A 132 6.19 12.25 -7.57
N ASP A 133 5.73 13.40 -8.02
CA ASP A 133 6.57 14.35 -8.75
C ASP A 133 7.36 15.20 -7.75
N SER A 134 8.66 15.33 -7.98
CA SER A 134 9.50 16.26 -7.23
C SER A 134 10.72 16.69 -8.07
N LYS A 135 11.10 17.95 -7.93
CA LYS A 135 12.35 18.47 -8.50
C LYS A 135 13.58 18.09 -7.67
N ASP A 136 13.35 17.71 -6.42
CA ASP A 136 14.40 17.35 -5.47
C ASP A 136 13.94 16.15 -4.60
N ALA A 137 14.01 14.98 -5.20
CA ALA A 137 13.62 13.71 -4.54
C ALA A 137 14.48 13.40 -3.31
N ASP A 138 15.75 13.79 -3.33
CA ASP A 138 16.68 13.55 -2.24
C ASP A 138 16.25 14.36 -1.01
N ALA A 139 15.91 15.64 -1.18
CA ALA A 139 15.40 16.48 -0.11
C ALA A 139 14.08 15.96 0.48
N VAL A 140 13.17 15.45 -0.38
CA VAL A 140 11.90 14.84 0.09
C VAL A 140 12.18 13.57 0.88
N THR A 141 13.05 12.69 0.39
CA THR A 141 13.42 11.43 1.07
C THR A 141 14.06 11.70 2.44
N ASP A 142 14.98 12.67 2.50
CA ASP A 142 15.60 13.10 3.75
C ASP A 142 14.58 13.68 4.75
N ALA A 143 13.61 14.44 4.27
CA ALA A 143 12.56 14.99 5.11
C ALA A 143 11.65 13.90 5.69
N ILE A 144 11.32 12.87 4.89
CA ILE A 144 10.57 11.69 5.35
C ILE A 144 11.32 10.98 6.49
N LEU A 145 12.61 10.70 6.31
CA LEU A 145 13.43 10.03 7.32
C LEU A 145 13.56 10.84 8.61
N LYS A 146 13.76 12.15 8.49
CA LYS A 146 13.84 13.07 9.66
C LYS A 146 12.52 13.11 10.42
N GLU A 147 11.40 13.18 9.72
CA GLU A 147 10.08 13.21 10.36
C GLU A 147 9.76 11.86 11.03
N ALA A 148 10.07 10.74 10.37
CA ALA A 148 9.91 9.42 10.95
C ALA A 148 10.74 9.26 12.23
N ALA A 149 11.99 9.73 12.24
CA ALA A 149 12.85 9.72 13.41
C ALA A 149 12.31 10.63 14.54
N ARG A 150 11.79 11.81 14.20
CA ARG A 150 11.13 12.71 15.16
C ARG A 150 9.92 12.04 15.81
N ILE A 151 9.04 11.45 14.99
CA ILE A 151 7.84 10.74 15.47
C ILE A 151 8.23 9.58 16.40
N ALA A 152 9.27 8.84 16.05
CA ALA A 152 9.74 7.73 16.87
C ALA A 152 10.31 8.19 18.24
N ALA A 153 10.93 9.38 18.28
CA ALA A 153 11.53 9.93 19.51
C ALA A 153 10.53 10.69 20.39
N GLU A 154 9.64 11.47 19.79
CA GLU A 154 8.77 12.43 20.48
C GLU A 154 7.30 11.99 20.54
N GLY A 155 6.93 11.01 19.72
CA GLY A 155 5.54 10.60 19.54
C GLY A 155 4.77 11.48 18.56
N VAL A 156 3.46 11.28 18.56
CA VAL A 156 2.48 11.99 17.71
C VAL A 156 1.59 12.82 18.59
N ASP A 157 1.19 14.00 18.12
CA ASP A 157 0.16 14.80 18.78
C ASP A 157 -1.13 13.99 18.97
N GLU A 158 -1.69 14.00 20.18
CA GLU A 158 -2.82 13.15 20.56
C GLU A 158 -4.07 13.46 19.73
N ASP A 159 -4.38 14.74 19.49
CA ASP A 159 -5.57 15.13 18.72
C ASP A 159 -5.42 14.72 17.26
N TYR A 160 -4.21 14.84 16.70
CA TYR A 160 -3.91 14.37 15.35
C TYR A 160 -4.03 12.85 15.26
N PHE A 161 -3.46 12.11 16.19
CA PHE A 161 -3.59 10.65 16.26
C PHE A 161 -5.06 10.21 16.33
N GLN A 162 -5.87 10.85 17.17
CA GLN A 162 -7.29 10.54 17.31
C GLN A 162 -8.09 10.79 16.02
N ARG A 163 -7.72 11.83 15.25
CA ARG A 163 -8.34 12.08 13.93
C ARG A 163 -8.02 10.96 12.94
N ILE A 164 -6.74 10.58 12.82
CA ILE A 164 -6.33 9.49 11.93
C ILE A 164 -6.99 8.17 12.35
N ARG A 165 -7.01 7.85 13.64
CA ARG A 165 -7.68 6.65 14.15
C ARG A 165 -9.17 6.60 13.78
N LYS A 166 -9.89 7.70 13.94
CA LYS A 166 -11.30 7.78 13.56
C LYS A 166 -11.51 7.66 12.05
N ALA A 167 -10.64 8.25 11.25
CA ALA A 167 -10.70 8.15 9.79
C ALA A 167 -10.45 6.72 9.33
N SER A 168 -9.40 6.05 9.84
CA SER A 168 -9.09 4.66 9.57
C SER A 168 -10.25 3.73 9.95
N PHE A 169 -10.83 3.91 11.15
CA PHE A 169 -12.00 3.14 11.56
C PHE A 169 -13.19 3.35 10.63
N GLY A 170 -13.49 4.61 10.26
CA GLY A 170 -14.57 4.93 9.33
C GLY A 170 -14.38 4.36 7.92
N ALA A 171 -13.14 4.26 7.44
CA ALA A 171 -12.81 3.65 6.15
C ALA A 171 -13.08 2.14 6.14
N ASN A 172 -12.82 1.46 7.26
CA ASN A 172 -13.04 0.02 7.42
C ASN A 172 -14.52 -0.37 7.66
N LEU A 173 -15.42 0.59 7.87
CA LEU A 173 -16.86 0.36 8.03
C LEU A 173 -17.66 0.44 6.71
N ARG A 174 -17.03 0.83 5.60
CA ARG A 174 -17.65 0.97 4.27
C ARG A 174 -17.42 -0.25 3.41
#